data_4f26bd9459bb9af0429cd6c77bf1e248
#
_entry.id   4f26bd9459bb9af0429cd6c77bf1e248
#
_cell.length_a   1.000
_cell.length_b   1.000
_cell.length_c   1.000
_cell.angle_alpha   90.00
_cell.angle_beta   90.00
_cell.angle_gamma   90.00
#
_symmetry.space_group_name_H-M   'P 1'
#
loop_
_entity.id
_entity.type
_entity.pdbx_description
1 polymer ?
#
loop_
_entity_poly.entity_id
_entity_poly.type
_entity_poly.pdbx_seq_one_letter_code
_entity_poly.pdbx_strand_id
1 'polypeptide(L)'
;MEAQATVYQRDDDGRPLNLIGSSLVITPRKRLEQDLRSARDRAEESNRLKSAFLANMSHEIRTPLNAIVGFSSILAETDEEQEKREYISIIENNNALLLQLIGDILDLSKIEAGTLEFNFSDFELNELMHEKENIIRMKTAEGVELIFEPGLDACLFHSDRNRLSQLLINLLTNAAKFTAKGSIRFGYRTEGSRLRFYVSDTGCGIPPEGQRRIFDRFVKLNSFKQGTGLGLPICKSIVEHLGGEIGVKSEEGRGTTFWFTLPYVTGKPCETPCGEIPTVSVEKDKLTILIAEDNDSNYRLFETILRRDYRLIRARDGEQAVELCRTEHPHLILMDINMPVMNGYEAAAEIRKFAAEIPIVAVTAYAYASDEQKIMQNGFTGYMPKPINAPQLKKQILDILRERITLI
;
A
#
# COMPACT_ATOMS: atom_id res chain seq x y z
N MET A 1 -34.94 -36.24 21.36
CA MET A 1 -36.09 -37.07 21.05
C MET A 1 -37.33 -36.40 21.62
N GLU A 2 -38.33 -36.15 20.82
CA GLU A 2 -39.68 -35.90 21.31
C GLU A 2 -40.43 -37.22 21.30
N ALA A 3 -41.06 -37.58 22.39
CA ALA A 3 -41.83 -38.79 22.50
C ALA A 3 -43.25 -38.45 22.97
N GLN A 4 -44.23 -38.89 22.24
CA GLN A 4 -45.64 -38.87 22.64
C GLN A 4 -46.12 -40.26 22.89
N ALA A 5 -46.71 -40.48 24.06
CA ALA A 5 -47.27 -41.77 24.41
C ALA A 5 -48.74 -41.62 24.80
N THR A 6 -49.58 -42.48 24.27
CA THR A 6 -51.02 -42.52 24.61
C THR A 6 -51.32 -43.87 25.27
N VAL A 7 -52.04 -43.79 26.40
CA VAL A 7 -52.48 -45.02 27.10
C VAL A 7 -53.52 -45.69 26.24
N TYR A 8 -53.24 -46.87 25.80
CA TYR A 8 -54.15 -47.66 24.97
C TYR A 8 -55.07 -48.55 25.79
N GLN A 9 -54.58 -49.08 26.87
CA GLN A 9 -55.35 -49.96 27.70
C GLN A 9 -55.00 -49.75 29.19
N ARG A 10 -56.05 -49.85 30.08
CA ARG A 10 -55.92 -49.74 31.53
C ARG A 10 -56.41 -51.00 32.19
N ASP A 11 -55.91 -51.33 33.35
CA ASP A 11 -56.42 -52.39 34.25
C ASP A 11 -57.71 -51.93 35.00
N ASP A 12 -58.27 -52.83 35.77
CA ASP A 12 -59.49 -52.55 36.57
C ASP A 12 -59.28 -51.49 37.67
N ASP A 13 -58.03 -51.25 38.04
CA ASP A 13 -57.60 -50.19 38.99
C ASP A 13 -57.26 -48.84 38.26
N GLY A 14 -57.46 -48.77 36.91
CA GLY A 14 -57.19 -47.59 36.12
C GLY A 14 -55.74 -47.33 35.78
N ARG A 15 -54.82 -48.23 36.07
CA ARG A 15 -53.39 -48.12 35.74
C ARG A 15 -53.16 -48.44 34.27
N PRO A 16 -52.24 -47.77 33.57
CA PRO A 16 -51.94 -48.03 32.18
C PRO A 16 -51.31 -49.40 32.00
N LEU A 17 -51.97 -50.30 31.26
CA LEU A 17 -51.48 -51.62 30.90
C LEU A 17 -50.67 -51.61 29.62
N ASN A 18 -51.11 -50.82 28.62
CA ASN A 18 -50.49 -50.74 27.34
C ASN A 18 -50.34 -49.26 26.91
N LEU A 19 -49.17 -48.88 26.46
CA LEU A 19 -48.86 -47.56 25.91
C LEU A 19 -48.48 -47.71 24.45
N ILE A 20 -49.10 -46.90 23.59
CA ILE A 20 -48.63 -46.73 22.22
C ILE A 20 -47.94 -45.38 22.18
N GLY A 21 -46.69 -45.42 21.77
CA GLY A 21 -45.87 -44.19 21.66
C GLY A 21 -45.18 -44.07 20.32
N SER A 22 -45.10 -42.85 19.81
CA SER A 22 -44.25 -42.52 18.69
C SER A 22 -43.08 -41.67 19.18
N SER A 23 -41.87 -41.96 18.74
CA SER A 23 -40.69 -41.13 18.99
C SER A 23 -40.20 -40.54 17.68
N LEU A 24 -40.02 -39.22 17.68
CA LEU A 24 -39.43 -38.52 16.54
C LEU A 24 -37.99 -38.12 16.87
N VAL A 25 -37.07 -38.51 16.02
CA VAL A 25 -35.67 -38.10 16.15
C VAL A 25 -35.55 -36.65 15.62
N ILE A 26 -35.52 -35.69 16.50
CA ILE A 26 -35.42 -34.26 16.16
C ILE A 26 -34.00 -33.76 16.13
N THR A 27 -32.99 -34.60 16.43
CA THR A 27 -31.58 -34.21 16.48
C THR A 27 -31.08 -33.60 15.15
N PRO A 28 -31.38 -34.13 13.96
CA PRO A 28 -30.97 -33.52 12.70
C PRO A 28 -31.59 -32.13 12.48
N ARG A 29 -32.89 -31.99 12.81
CA ARG A 29 -33.61 -30.71 12.69
C ARG A 29 -33.04 -29.66 13.62
N LYS A 30 -32.79 -29.98 14.89
CA LYS A 30 -32.19 -29.05 15.87
C LYS A 30 -30.75 -28.65 15.46
N ARG A 31 -29.96 -29.56 14.92
CA ARG A 31 -28.63 -29.24 14.37
C ARG A 31 -28.75 -28.23 13.23
N LEU A 32 -29.63 -28.48 12.27
CA LEU A 32 -29.83 -27.59 11.13
C LEU A 32 -30.33 -26.20 11.58
N GLU A 33 -31.25 -26.14 12.54
CA GLU A 33 -31.72 -24.88 13.14
C GLU A 33 -30.59 -24.12 13.83
N GLN A 34 -29.72 -24.83 14.56
CA GLN A 34 -28.55 -24.23 15.22
C GLN A 34 -27.50 -23.76 14.20
N ASP A 35 -27.22 -24.53 13.17
CA ASP A 35 -26.32 -24.18 12.08
C ASP A 35 -26.82 -22.93 11.31
N LEU A 36 -28.12 -22.91 10.99
CA LEU A 36 -28.78 -21.78 10.35
C LEU A 36 -28.70 -20.52 11.22
N ARG A 37 -28.97 -20.66 12.51
CA ARG A 37 -28.89 -19.54 13.47
C ARG A 37 -27.45 -19.00 13.56
N SER A 38 -26.48 -19.87 13.69
CA SER A 38 -25.06 -19.49 13.76
C SER A 38 -24.56 -18.87 12.43
N ALA A 39 -25.08 -19.33 11.29
CA ALA A 39 -24.77 -18.74 9.99
C ALA A 39 -25.40 -17.34 9.84
N ARG A 40 -26.66 -17.19 10.26
CA ARG A 40 -27.36 -15.90 10.28
C ARG A 40 -26.63 -14.90 11.19
N ASP A 41 -26.33 -15.30 12.44
CA ASP A 41 -25.68 -14.41 13.41
C ASP A 41 -24.30 -13.96 12.93
N ARG A 42 -23.55 -14.85 12.26
CA ARG A 42 -22.29 -14.50 11.56
C ARG A 42 -22.50 -13.53 10.40
N ALA A 43 -23.54 -13.73 9.59
CA ALA A 43 -23.85 -12.84 8.48
C ALA A 43 -24.32 -11.46 8.95
N GLU A 44 -25.12 -11.38 10.02
CA GLU A 44 -25.58 -10.13 10.63
C GLU A 44 -24.40 -9.35 11.23
N GLU A 45 -23.50 -10.02 11.96
CA GLU A 45 -22.28 -9.40 12.51
C GLU A 45 -21.34 -8.91 11.40
N SER A 46 -21.12 -9.71 10.34
CA SER A 46 -20.36 -9.29 9.16
C SER A 46 -20.95 -8.04 8.51
N ASN A 47 -22.28 -7.98 8.35
CA ASN A 47 -22.97 -6.83 7.76
C ASN A 47 -22.87 -5.59 8.66
N ARG A 48 -22.99 -5.76 9.98
CA ARG A 48 -22.81 -4.69 10.97
C ARG A 48 -21.39 -4.12 10.91
N LEU A 49 -20.37 -4.99 10.85
CA LEU A 49 -18.98 -4.58 10.72
C LEU A 49 -18.73 -3.85 9.41
N LYS A 50 -19.30 -4.32 8.30
CA LYS A 50 -19.21 -3.67 6.99
C LYS A 50 -19.84 -2.28 6.98
N SER A 51 -21.01 -2.12 7.63
CA SER A 51 -21.68 -0.82 7.73
C SER A 51 -20.88 0.17 8.60
N ALA A 52 -20.35 -0.28 9.72
CA ALA A 52 -19.46 0.50 10.57
C ALA A 52 -18.16 0.90 9.83
N PHE A 53 -17.63 0.00 9.00
CA PHE A 53 -16.49 0.27 8.11
C PHE A 53 -16.77 1.45 7.19
N LEU A 54 -17.86 1.41 6.42
CA LEU A 54 -18.21 2.47 5.46
C LEU A 54 -18.44 3.82 6.17
N ALA A 55 -19.10 3.81 7.33
CA ALA A 55 -19.30 5.03 8.11
C ALA A 55 -17.99 5.64 8.60
N ASN A 56 -17.09 4.81 9.14
CA ASN A 56 -15.77 5.26 9.60
C ASN A 56 -14.91 5.77 8.43
N MET A 57 -14.92 5.08 7.29
CA MET A 57 -14.19 5.51 6.08
C MET A 57 -14.67 6.86 5.59
N SER A 58 -16.00 7.07 5.54
CA SER A 58 -16.56 8.36 5.14
C SER A 58 -16.08 9.49 6.06
N HIS A 59 -15.97 9.25 7.35
CA HIS A 59 -15.45 10.25 8.30
C HIS A 59 -13.95 10.50 8.12
N GLU A 60 -13.15 9.43 8.02
CA GLU A 60 -11.69 9.54 7.86
C GLU A 60 -11.27 10.18 6.52
N ILE A 61 -12.08 10.03 5.47
CA ILE A 61 -11.89 10.72 4.18
C ILE A 61 -12.32 12.18 4.27
N ARG A 62 -13.43 12.48 4.92
CA ARG A 62 -13.98 13.84 4.99
C ARG A 62 -13.06 14.81 5.72
N THR A 63 -12.41 14.36 6.79
CA THR A 63 -11.55 15.23 7.62
C THR A 63 -10.39 15.83 6.83
N PRO A 64 -9.50 15.04 6.17
CA PRO A 64 -8.44 15.59 5.35
C PRO A 64 -8.97 16.34 4.13
N LEU A 65 -10.06 15.89 3.51
CA LEU A 65 -10.66 16.57 2.37
C LEU A 65 -11.13 17.99 2.74
N ASN A 66 -11.80 18.16 3.88
CA ASN A 66 -12.23 19.46 4.36
C ASN A 66 -11.05 20.39 4.63
N ALA A 67 -9.94 19.85 5.19
CA ALA A 67 -8.72 20.64 5.38
C ALA A 67 -8.12 21.10 4.03
N ILE A 68 -8.02 20.18 3.04
CA ILE A 68 -7.52 20.51 1.71
C ILE A 68 -8.39 21.60 1.08
N VAL A 69 -9.71 21.43 1.04
CA VAL A 69 -10.64 22.42 0.44
C VAL A 69 -10.59 23.76 1.17
N GLY A 70 -10.64 23.74 2.51
CA GLY A 70 -10.61 24.96 3.32
C GLY A 70 -9.33 25.75 3.14
N PHE A 71 -8.17 25.12 3.29
CA PHE A 71 -6.88 25.83 3.13
C PHE A 71 -6.58 26.22 1.69
N SER A 72 -7.08 25.47 0.69
CA SER A 72 -6.98 25.88 -0.72
C SER A 72 -7.74 27.17 -1.00
N SER A 73 -8.91 27.37 -0.38
CA SER A 73 -9.69 28.61 -0.53
C SER A 73 -8.98 29.79 0.14
N ILE A 74 -8.48 29.59 1.36
CA ILE A 74 -7.77 30.63 2.11
C ILE A 74 -6.45 31.00 1.41
N LEU A 75 -5.74 30.02 0.87
CA LEU A 75 -4.48 30.24 0.13
C LEU A 75 -4.65 31.21 -1.05
N ALA A 76 -5.82 31.19 -1.70
CA ALA A 76 -6.11 32.09 -2.82
C ALA A 76 -6.30 33.55 -2.39
N GLU A 77 -6.65 33.79 -1.13
CA GLU A 77 -6.92 35.13 -0.55
C GLU A 77 -5.75 35.66 0.30
N THR A 78 -4.75 34.81 0.59
CA THR A 78 -3.60 35.15 1.44
C THR A 78 -2.49 35.81 0.62
N ASP A 79 -1.95 36.93 1.08
CA ASP A 79 -0.83 37.63 0.45
C ASP A 79 0.51 37.33 1.12
N GLU A 80 0.53 36.92 2.39
CA GLU A 80 1.74 36.69 3.17
C GLU A 80 2.41 35.34 2.80
N GLU A 81 3.66 35.40 2.35
CA GLU A 81 4.43 34.24 1.86
C GLU A 81 4.66 33.16 2.93
N GLN A 82 4.74 33.54 4.21
CA GLN A 82 4.95 32.62 5.30
C GLN A 82 3.66 31.81 5.57
N GLU A 83 2.52 32.47 5.60
CA GLU A 83 1.22 31.78 5.72
C GLU A 83 0.93 30.88 4.52
N LYS A 84 1.25 31.33 3.29
CA LYS A 84 1.12 30.50 2.08
C LYS A 84 1.88 29.18 2.22
N ARG A 85 3.12 29.22 2.70
CA ARG A 85 3.94 28.02 2.91
C ARG A 85 3.33 27.08 3.95
N GLU A 86 2.80 27.65 5.03
CA GLU A 86 2.12 26.88 6.07
C GLU A 86 0.87 26.19 5.51
N TYR A 87 0.01 26.91 4.78
CA TYR A 87 -1.21 26.35 4.18
C TYR A 87 -0.89 25.28 3.13
N ILE A 88 0.11 25.51 2.29
CA ILE A 88 0.59 24.49 1.34
C ILE A 88 1.04 23.23 2.08
N SER A 89 1.82 23.36 3.15
CA SER A 89 2.27 22.22 3.95
C SER A 89 1.08 21.45 4.56
N ILE A 90 0.05 22.16 5.04
CA ILE A 90 -1.16 21.53 5.58
C ILE A 90 -1.91 20.76 4.46
N ILE A 91 -2.05 21.38 3.28
CA ILE A 91 -2.70 20.74 2.12
C ILE A 91 -1.94 19.47 1.71
N GLU A 92 -0.61 19.55 1.56
CA GLU A 92 0.24 18.44 1.18
C GLU A 92 0.16 17.27 2.18
N ASN A 93 0.23 17.57 3.48
CA ASN A 93 0.13 16.57 4.54
C ASN A 93 -1.23 15.86 4.55
N ASN A 94 -2.33 16.60 4.35
CA ASN A 94 -3.67 16.01 4.29
C ASN A 94 -3.90 15.23 2.99
N ASN A 95 -3.31 15.65 1.88
CA ASN A 95 -3.35 14.91 0.63
C ASN A 95 -2.60 13.57 0.75
N ALA A 96 -1.40 13.58 1.34
CA ALA A 96 -0.64 12.35 1.60
C ALA A 96 -1.43 11.38 2.50
N LEU A 97 -2.09 11.89 3.55
CA LEU A 97 -2.95 11.10 4.42
C LEU A 97 -4.14 10.49 3.67
N LEU A 98 -4.79 11.27 2.80
CA LEU A 98 -5.92 10.79 2.00
C LEU A 98 -5.51 9.68 1.03
N LEU A 99 -4.37 9.83 0.36
CA LEU A 99 -3.82 8.82 -0.54
C LEU A 99 -3.47 7.53 0.20
N GLN A 100 -2.88 7.64 1.39
CA GLN A 100 -2.61 6.49 2.24
C GLN A 100 -3.92 5.77 2.64
N LEU A 101 -4.95 6.52 3.04
CA LEU A 101 -6.28 5.97 3.34
C LEU A 101 -6.87 5.18 2.18
N ILE A 102 -6.84 5.75 0.98
CA ILE A 102 -7.35 5.09 -0.24
C ILE A 102 -6.54 3.82 -0.52
N GLY A 103 -5.22 3.87 -0.40
CA GLY A 103 -4.36 2.69 -0.55
C GLY A 103 -4.69 1.59 0.46
N ASP A 104 -4.85 1.94 1.74
CA ASP A 104 -5.21 1.02 2.81
C ASP A 104 -6.59 0.35 2.55
N ILE A 105 -7.58 1.11 2.04
CA ILE A 105 -8.91 0.60 1.69
C ILE A 105 -8.83 -0.39 0.51
N LEU A 106 -8.06 -0.06 -0.52
CA LEU A 106 -7.88 -0.91 -1.69
C LEU A 106 -7.14 -2.21 -1.31
N ASP A 107 -6.08 -2.12 -0.51
CA ASP A 107 -5.39 -3.31 0.00
C ASP A 107 -6.33 -4.20 0.81
N LEU A 108 -7.11 -3.61 1.73
CA LEU A 108 -8.07 -4.37 2.51
C LEU A 108 -9.13 -5.04 1.63
N SER A 109 -9.62 -4.36 0.60
CA SER A 109 -10.59 -4.91 -0.36
C SER A 109 -10.01 -6.10 -1.13
N LYS A 110 -8.74 -6.01 -1.57
CA LYS A 110 -8.02 -7.11 -2.24
C LYS A 110 -7.78 -8.29 -1.29
N ILE A 111 -7.46 -8.02 -0.02
CA ILE A 111 -7.31 -9.05 1.02
C ILE A 111 -8.64 -9.79 1.23
N GLU A 112 -9.77 -9.08 1.35
CA GLU A 112 -11.09 -9.71 1.53
C GLU A 112 -11.55 -10.53 0.33
N ALA A 113 -11.21 -10.08 -0.87
CA ALA A 113 -11.49 -10.79 -2.11
C ALA A 113 -10.54 -11.98 -2.36
N GLY A 114 -9.47 -12.12 -1.57
CA GLY A 114 -8.41 -13.12 -1.82
C GLY A 114 -7.64 -12.86 -3.10
N THR A 115 -7.63 -11.61 -3.58
CA THR A 115 -6.99 -11.19 -4.84
C THR A 115 -5.73 -10.36 -4.60
N LEU A 116 -5.19 -10.39 -3.39
CA LEU A 116 -3.92 -9.71 -3.11
C LEU A 116 -2.77 -10.45 -3.80
N GLU A 117 -2.16 -9.80 -4.75
CA GLU A 117 -1.02 -10.33 -5.49
C GLU A 117 0.30 -10.05 -4.76
N PHE A 118 1.22 -11.01 -4.84
CA PHE A 118 2.56 -10.92 -4.29
C PHE A 118 3.60 -11.11 -5.38
N ASN A 119 4.58 -10.21 -5.45
CA ASN A 119 5.70 -10.26 -6.38
C ASN A 119 6.98 -10.62 -5.66
N PHE A 120 7.35 -11.90 -5.75
CA PHE A 120 8.59 -12.37 -5.18
C PHE A 120 9.77 -11.99 -6.05
N SER A 121 10.78 -11.38 -5.44
CA SER A 121 12.05 -11.02 -6.06
C SER A 121 13.21 -11.22 -5.09
N ASP A 122 14.40 -11.32 -5.63
CA ASP A 122 15.63 -11.38 -4.85
C ASP A 122 16.16 -9.96 -4.64
N PHE A 123 16.44 -9.59 -3.39
CA PHE A 123 16.98 -8.27 -3.05
C PHE A 123 17.85 -8.33 -1.80
N GLU A 124 18.70 -7.33 -1.63
CA GLU A 124 19.51 -7.18 -0.42
C GLU A 124 18.68 -6.51 0.67
N LEU A 125 18.48 -7.22 1.79
CA LEU A 125 17.59 -6.81 2.87
C LEU A 125 18.12 -5.59 3.62
N ASN A 126 19.44 -5.49 3.83
CA ASN A 126 20.03 -4.36 4.55
C ASN A 126 19.87 -3.05 3.76
N GLU A 127 19.95 -3.09 2.42
CA GLU A 127 19.67 -1.92 1.57
C GLU A 127 18.23 -1.42 1.79
N LEU A 128 17.25 -2.34 1.77
CA LEU A 128 15.85 -1.99 2.06
C LEU A 128 15.70 -1.37 3.45
N MET A 129 16.36 -1.94 4.47
CA MET A 129 16.28 -1.43 5.85
C MET A 129 16.89 -0.03 5.96
N HIS A 130 18.05 0.23 5.33
CA HIS A 130 18.66 1.56 5.29
C HIS A 130 17.80 2.59 4.53
N GLU A 131 17.13 2.20 3.44
CA GLU A 131 16.17 3.08 2.78
C GLU A 131 15.06 3.51 3.75
N LYS A 132 14.53 2.56 4.53
CA LYS A 132 13.46 2.87 5.50
C LYS A 132 13.99 3.70 6.68
N GLU A 133 15.19 3.44 7.13
CA GLU A 133 15.86 4.27 8.13
C GLU A 133 15.89 5.75 7.70
N ASN A 134 16.35 6.01 6.48
CA ASN A 134 16.45 7.37 5.95
C ASN A 134 15.08 8.09 5.87
N ILE A 135 14.04 7.38 5.44
CA ILE A 135 12.68 7.93 5.36
C ILE A 135 12.12 8.25 6.75
N ILE A 136 12.32 7.36 7.72
CA ILE A 136 11.77 7.50 9.07
C ILE A 136 12.53 8.54 9.88
N ARG A 137 13.83 8.68 9.66
CA ARG A 137 14.66 9.71 10.32
C ARG A 137 14.10 11.11 10.13
N MET A 138 13.54 11.41 8.94
CA MET A 138 12.91 12.71 8.65
C MET A 138 11.56 12.92 9.36
N LYS A 139 10.93 11.83 9.82
CA LYS A 139 9.62 11.85 10.52
C LYS A 139 9.75 11.69 12.03
N THR A 140 10.94 11.40 12.51
CA THR A 140 11.22 11.19 13.94
C THR A 140 11.39 12.53 14.64
N ALA A 141 10.81 12.69 15.82
CA ALA A 141 10.91 13.92 16.61
C ALA A 141 12.35 14.19 17.04
N GLU A 142 12.71 15.47 17.21
CA GLU A 142 14.01 15.87 17.75
C GLU A 142 14.24 15.22 19.11
N GLY A 143 15.43 14.58 19.28
CA GLY A 143 15.79 13.89 20.52
C GLY A 143 15.34 12.44 20.63
N VAL A 144 14.78 11.86 19.57
CA VAL A 144 14.52 10.42 19.45
C VAL A 144 15.59 9.78 18.59
N GLU A 145 16.32 8.82 19.16
CA GLU A 145 17.37 8.09 18.45
C GLU A 145 16.75 6.95 17.62
N LEU A 146 17.08 6.89 16.32
CA LEU A 146 16.68 5.82 15.42
C LEU A 146 17.87 4.92 15.13
N ILE A 147 17.77 3.62 15.46
CA ILE A 147 18.87 2.66 15.39
C ILE A 147 18.43 1.46 14.57
N PHE A 148 19.16 1.19 13.47
CA PHE A 148 19.04 -0.05 12.72
C PHE A 148 20.05 -1.08 13.24
N GLU A 149 19.61 -2.29 13.54
CA GLU A 149 20.42 -3.42 14.00
C GLU A 149 20.38 -4.54 12.95
N PRO A 150 21.38 -4.65 12.06
CA PRO A 150 21.41 -5.71 11.05
C PRO A 150 21.63 -7.08 11.72
N GLY A 151 20.93 -8.10 11.24
CA GLY A 151 21.09 -9.48 11.73
C GLY A 151 22.24 -10.24 11.07
N LEU A 152 22.60 -9.84 9.85
CA LEU A 152 23.68 -10.39 9.02
C LEU A 152 24.40 -9.26 8.31
N ASP A 153 25.69 -9.42 7.98
CA ASP A 153 26.47 -8.42 7.25
C ASP A 153 25.93 -8.18 5.84
N ALA A 154 25.44 -9.23 5.18
CA ALA A 154 24.70 -9.18 3.92
C ALA A 154 23.59 -10.23 3.98
N CYS A 155 22.39 -9.88 3.53
CA CYS A 155 21.23 -10.76 3.56
C CYS A 155 20.47 -10.68 2.25
N LEU A 156 20.78 -11.59 1.34
CA LEU A 156 20.02 -11.78 0.11
C LEU A 156 18.73 -12.50 0.44
N PHE A 157 17.60 -11.85 0.25
CA PHE A 157 16.30 -12.32 0.68
C PHE A 157 15.33 -12.44 -0.49
N HIS A 158 14.72 -13.62 -0.63
CA HIS A 158 13.68 -13.87 -1.62
C HIS A 158 12.30 -13.63 -1.00
N SER A 159 11.69 -12.50 -1.34
CA SER A 159 10.36 -12.12 -0.82
C SER A 159 9.73 -11.03 -1.69
N ASP A 160 8.56 -10.55 -1.30
CA ASP A 160 7.98 -9.34 -1.90
C ASP A 160 8.57 -8.09 -1.21
N ARG A 161 9.50 -7.42 -1.91
CA ARG A 161 10.22 -6.22 -1.44
C ARG A 161 9.26 -5.09 -1.06
N ASN A 162 8.17 -4.91 -1.82
CA ASN A 162 7.27 -3.79 -1.59
C ASN A 162 6.30 -4.06 -0.44
N ARG A 163 5.79 -5.29 -0.31
CA ARG A 163 4.97 -5.68 0.84
C ARG A 163 5.79 -5.66 2.13
N LEU A 164 7.04 -6.09 2.08
CA LEU A 164 7.95 -5.96 3.22
C LEU A 164 8.24 -4.49 3.55
N SER A 165 8.47 -3.65 2.53
CA SER A 165 8.60 -2.20 2.70
C SER A 165 7.37 -1.58 3.36
N GLN A 166 6.17 -1.95 2.95
CA GLN A 166 4.91 -1.50 3.51
C GLN A 166 4.77 -1.89 4.99
N LEU A 167 5.10 -3.14 5.34
CA LEU A 167 5.15 -3.62 6.72
C LEU A 167 6.06 -2.76 7.60
N LEU A 168 7.31 -2.60 7.16
CA LEU A 168 8.33 -1.84 7.90
C LEU A 168 7.91 -0.39 8.08
N ILE A 169 7.44 0.28 7.02
CA ILE A 169 6.98 1.68 7.11
C ILE A 169 5.80 1.80 8.07
N ASN A 170 4.82 0.90 8.03
CA ASN A 170 3.67 0.95 8.96
C ASN A 170 4.10 0.79 10.41
N LEU A 171 5.01 -0.14 10.71
CA LEU A 171 5.48 -0.35 12.08
C LEU A 171 6.39 0.79 12.55
N LEU A 172 7.31 1.27 11.71
CA LEU A 172 8.23 2.35 12.03
C LEU A 172 7.54 3.70 12.18
N THR A 173 6.55 4.01 11.34
CA THR A 173 5.77 5.25 11.49
C THR A 173 4.91 5.23 12.75
N ASN A 174 4.40 4.06 13.16
CA ASN A 174 3.73 3.91 14.45
C ASN A 174 4.73 4.17 15.60
N ALA A 175 5.92 3.58 15.57
CA ALA A 175 6.95 3.82 16.57
C ALA A 175 7.32 5.32 16.65
N ALA A 176 7.58 5.99 15.53
CA ALA A 176 7.88 7.43 15.48
C ALA A 176 6.73 8.30 16.02
N LYS A 177 5.50 7.96 15.71
CA LYS A 177 4.29 8.67 16.16
C LYS A 177 4.08 8.58 17.66
N PHE A 178 4.41 7.45 18.30
CA PHE A 178 4.14 7.21 19.71
C PHE A 178 5.34 7.40 20.62
N THR A 179 6.52 7.71 20.07
CA THR A 179 7.76 8.00 20.81
C THR A 179 8.07 9.49 20.72
N ALA A 180 7.85 10.21 21.82
CA ALA A 180 8.17 11.63 21.90
C ALA A 180 9.61 11.90 22.32
N LYS A 181 10.24 10.99 23.08
CA LYS A 181 11.63 11.03 23.52
C LYS A 181 12.14 9.60 23.74
N GLY A 182 13.43 9.39 23.56
CA GLY A 182 14.08 8.09 23.77
C GLY A 182 14.61 7.49 22.49
N SER A 183 14.29 6.22 22.19
CA SER A 183 14.85 5.54 21.04
C SER A 183 13.83 4.62 20.33
N ILE A 184 14.07 4.42 19.05
CA ILE A 184 13.42 3.44 18.20
C ILE A 184 14.49 2.53 17.64
N ARG A 185 14.42 1.24 17.95
CA ARG A 185 15.34 0.21 17.45
C ARG A 185 14.58 -0.72 16.53
N PHE A 186 15.15 -1.02 15.38
CA PHE A 186 14.55 -1.96 14.45
C PHE A 186 15.63 -2.80 13.79
N GLY A 187 15.25 -3.98 13.35
CA GLY A 187 16.19 -4.89 12.74
C GLY A 187 15.58 -6.25 12.51
N TYR A 188 16.44 -7.23 12.26
CA TYR A 188 16.02 -8.62 12.11
C TYR A 188 17.07 -9.57 12.70
N ARG A 189 16.66 -10.79 12.98
CA ARG A 189 17.52 -11.89 13.47
C ARG A 189 17.14 -13.18 12.79
N THR A 190 18.12 -14.05 12.61
CA THR A 190 17.87 -15.41 12.09
C THR A 190 17.38 -16.30 13.21
N GLU A 191 16.20 -16.90 13.05
CA GLU A 191 15.63 -17.90 13.96
C GLU A 191 15.38 -19.21 13.17
N GLY A 192 16.37 -20.09 13.10
CA GLY A 192 16.32 -21.33 12.31
C GLY A 192 16.12 -21.05 10.81
N SER A 193 15.02 -21.51 10.25
CA SER A 193 14.64 -21.29 8.84
C SER A 193 13.80 -20.02 8.63
N ARG A 194 13.74 -19.12 9.61
CA ARG A 194 12.97 -17.88 9.54
C ARG A 194 13.82 -16.66 9.87
N LEU A 195 13.45 -15.51 9.33
CA LEU A 195 13.90 -14.22 9.81
C LEU A 195 12.83 -13.64 10.73
N ARG A 196 13.25 -13.22 11.91
CA ARG A 196 12.42 -12.49 12.85
C ARG A 196 12.77 -11.02 12.81
N PHE A 197 11.84 -10.21 12.34
CA PHE A 197 11.92 -8.77 12.30
C PHE A 197 11.34 -8.18 13.58
N TYR A 198 11.85 -7.03 14.00
CA TYR A 198 11.31 -6.31 15.15
C TYR A 198 11.45 -4.80 14.99
N VAL A 199 10.50 -4.09 15.56
CA VAL A 199 10.52 -2.64 15.76
C VAL A 199 10.17 -2.40 17.22
N SER A 200 11.12 -1.86 17.98
CA SER A 200 11.01 -1.59 19.41
C SER A 200 11.12 -0.10 19.67
N ASP A 201 10.17 0.46 20.36
CA ASP A 201 10.13 1.86 20.76
C ASP A 201 10.06 2.01 22.28
N THR A 202 10.50 3.16 22.77
CA THR A 202 10.41 3.56 24.18
C THR A 202 9.26 4.55 24.42
N GLY A 203 8.20 4.43 23.64
CA GLY A 203 7.05 5.32 23.68
C GLY A 203 6.06 5.04 24.81
N CYS A 204 4.83 5.48 24.65
CA CYS A 204 3.79 5.37 25.69
C CYS A 204 3.35 3.94 26.01
N GLY A 205 3.70 2.95 25.20
CA GLY A 205 3.25 1.57 25.37
C GLY A 205 1.77 1.36 25.05
N ILE A 206 1.31 0.11 25.22
CA ILE A 206 -0.05 -0.33 24.90
C ILE A 206 -0.58 -1.12 26.12
N PRO A 207 -1.73 -0.72 26.69
CA PRO A 207 -2.34 -1.45 27.79
C PRO A 207 -2.74 -2.88 27.38
N PRO A 208 -2.75 -3.86 28.30
CA PRO A 208 -2.98 -5.28 27.98
C PRO A 208 -4.29 -5.56 27.23
N GLU A 209 -5.34 -4.81 27.53
CA GLU A 209 -6.64 -4.93 26.85
C GLU A 209 -6.55 -4.51 25.37
N GLY A 210 -5.73 -3.48 25.09
CA GLY A 210 -5.48 -3.00 23.75
C GLY A 210 -4.69 -3.98 22.91
N GLN A 211 -3.66 -4.65 23.47
CA GLN A 211 -2.77 -5.55 22.75
C GLN A 211 -3.49 -6.70 22.05
N ARG A 212 -4.63 -7.15 22.56
CA ARG A 212 -5.45 -8.20 21.94
C ARG A 212 -6.20 -7.72 20.71
N ARG A 213 -6.47 -6.41 20.63
CA ARG A 213 -7.36 -5.80 19.64
C ARG A 213 -6.67 -4.91 18.61
N ILE A 214 -5.39 -4.60 18.78
CA ILE A 214 -4.68 -3.67 17.86
C ILE A 214 -4.57 -4.17 16.41
N PHE A 215 -4.71 -5.49 16.21
CA PHE A 215 -4.76 -6.10 14.89
C PHE A 215 -6.19 -6.21 14.33
N ASP A 216 -7.21 -5.81 15.11
CA ASP A 216 -8.58 -5.71 14.64
C ASP A 216 -8.75 -4.44 13.82
N ARG A 217 -9.65 -4.48 12.85
CA ARG A 217 -9.90 -3.35 11.94
C ARG A 217 -10.48 -2.16 12.70
N PHE A 218 -10.00 -0.93 12.39
CA PHE A 218 -10.49 0.34 12.96
C PHE A 218 -10.29 0.50 14.48
N VAL A 219 -9.47 -0.30 15.08
CA VAL A 219 -9.13 -0.12 16.49
C VAL A 219 -8.11 1.01 16.61
N LYS A 220 -8.52 2.08 17.29
CA LYS A 220 -7.66 3.19 17.72
C LYS A 220 -7.70 3.23 19.24
N LEU A 221 -6.56 2.98 19.88
CA LEU A 221 -6.46 3.07 21.36
C LEU A 221 -6.38 4.52 21.83
N ASN A 222 -5.96 5.43 20.96
CA ASN A 222 -5.90 6.86 21.25
C ASN A 222 -6.59 7.63 20.11
N SER A 223 -7.79 8.16 20.39
CA SER A 223 -8.60 8.92 19.44
C SER A 223 -8.01 10.27 19.03
N PHE A 224 -7.07 10.81 19.82
CA PHE A 224 -6.45 12.12 19.56
C PHE A 224 -5.26 12.04 18.58
N LYS A 225 -4.69 10.88 18.34
CA LYS A 225 -3.60 10.73 17.37
C LYS A 225 -4.12 10.26 16.01
N GLN A 226 -3.78 11.01 14.95
CA GLN A 226 -4.13 10.70 13.57
C GLN A 226 -3.74 9.27 13.16
N GLY A 227 -4.58 8.58 12.41
CA GLY A 227 -4.32 7.25 11.87
C GLY A 227 -5.60 6.55 11.45
N THR A 228 -5.51 5.66 10.48
CA THR A 228 -6.65 4.97 9.86
C THR A 228 -7.21 3.82 10.70
N GLY A 229 -6.37 3.22 11.56
CA GLY A 229 -6.67 1.96 12.24
C GLY A 229 -6.68 0.76 11.29
N LEU A 230 -6.14 0.90 10.08
CA LEU A 230 -6.04 -0.16 9.07
C LEU A 230 -4.63 -0.72 8.92
N GLY A 231 -3.60 0.06 9.23
CA GLY A 231 -2.21 -0.35 9.01
C GLY A 231 -1.83 -1.68 9.67
N LEU A 232 -2.12 -1.87 10.95
CA LEU A 232 -1.80 -3.11 11.66
C LEU A 232 -2.60 -4.34 11.17
N PRO A 233 -3.91 -4.27 10.93
CA PRO A 233 -4.66 -5.33 10.24
C PRO A 233 -4.07 -5.72 8.88
N ILE A 234 -3.68 -4.74 8.06
CA ILE A 234 -3.01 -4.99 6.77
C ILE A 234 -1.67 -5.69 6.99
N CYS A 235 -0.84 -5.21 7.95
CA CYS A 235 0.41 -5.86 8.32
C CYS A 235 0.20 -7.33 8.68
N LYS A 236 -0.80 -7.63 9.50
CA LYS A 236 -1.14 -9.01 9.88
C LYS A 236 -1.47 -9.86 8.67
N SER A 237 -2.34 -9.37 7.80
CA SER A 237 -2.72 -10.10 6.60
C SER A 237 -1.55 -10.35 5.66
N ILE A 238 -0.69 -9.35 5.42
CA ILE A 238 0.52 -9.51 4.59
C ILE A 238 1.44 -10.58 5.18
N VAL A 239 1.71 -10.53 6.48
CA VAL A 239 2.59 -11.50 7.16
C VAL A 239 2.03 -12.92 7.07
N GLU A 240 0.73 -13.10 7.31
CA GLU A 240 0.06 -14.40 7.21
C GLU A 240 0.13 -14.98 5.78
N HIS A 241 -0.07 -14.15 4.75
CA HIS A 241 0.06 -14.59 3.35
C HIS A 241 1.50 -14.93 2.96
N LEU A 242 2.50 -14.25 3.53
CA LEU A 242 3.91 -14.59 3.37
C LEU A 242 4.35 -15.80 4.21
N GLY A 243 3.42 -16.47 4.89
CA GLY A 243 3.69 -17.68 5.70
C GLY A 243 4.37 -17.38 7.04
N GLY A 244 4.20 -16.15 7.56
CA GLY A 244 4.76 -15.68 8.81
C GLY A 244 3.76 -15.56 9.96
N GLU A 245 4.25 -15.00 11.06
CA GLU A 245 3.48 -14.67 12.24
C GLU A 245 3.84 -13.26 12.69
N ILE A 246 2.87 -12.48 13.18
CA ILE A 246 3.06 -11.14 13.72
C ILE A 246 2.54 -11.07 15.16
N GLY A 247 3.22 -10.30 15.99
CA GLY A 247 2.81 -10.10 17.37
C GLY A 247 3.32 -8.80 17.98
N VAL A 248 2.89 -8.56 19.21
CA VAL A 248 3.28 -7.38 19.98
C VAL A 248 3.66 -7.80 21.41
N LYS A 249 4.64 -7.10 21.96
CA LYS A 249 4.98 -7.11 23.40
C LYS A 249 5.10 -5.67 23.84
N SER A 250 4.27 -5.27 24.79
CA SER A 250 4.22 -3.86 25.23
C SER A 250 3.94 -3.77 26.72
N GLU A 251 4.47 -2.73 27.33
CA GLU A 251 4.18 -2.34 28.71
C GLU A 251 3.87 -0.85 28.71
N GLU A 252 2.72 -0.48 29.28
CA GLU A 252 2.28 0.91 29.37
C GLU A 252 3.31 1.78 30.08
N GLY A 253 3.71 2.89 29.46
CA GLY A 253 4.74 3.80 29.97
C GLY A 253 6.19 3.36 29.70
N ARG A 254 6.44 2.17 29.14
CA ARG A 254 7.80 1.66 28.86
C ARG A 254 8.10 1.46 27.36
N GLY A 255 7.05 1.40 26.54
CA GLY A 255 7.20 1.26 25.10
C GLY A 255 6.61 -0.02 24.53
N THR A 256 6.85 -0.22 23.25
CA THR A 256 6.25 -1.32 22.47
C THR A 256 7.31 -1.99 21.60
N THR A 257 7.22 -3.30 21.48
CA THR A 257 7.97 -4.08 20.49
C THR A 257 6.99 -4.83 19.61
N PHE A 258 6.87 -4.42 18.37
CA PHE A 258 6.22 -5.21 17.32
C PHE A 258 7.26 -6.16 16.72
N TRP A 259 6.83 -7.36 16.43
CA TRP A 259 7.67 -8.36 15.78
C TRP A 259 6.87 -9.15 14.76
N PHE A 260 7.55 -9.61 13.71
CA PHE A 260 6.98 -10.57 12.77
C PHE A 260 8.05 -11.53 12.27
N THR A 261 7.64 -12.68 11.81
CA THR A 261 8.53 -13.70 11.25
C THR A 261 8.17 -13.96 9.79
N LEU A 262 9.18 -14.20 8.95
CA LEU A 262 8.98 -14.67 7.58
C LEU A 262 9.89 -15.86 7.30
N PRO A 263 9.50 -16.80 6.42
CA PRO A 263 10.39 -17.86 5.97
C PRO A 263 11.66 -17.28 5.35
N TYR A 264 12.83 -17.76 5.74
CA TYR A 264 14.09 -17.32 5.15
C TYR A 264 14.43 -18.17 3.93
N VAL A 265 14.15 -17.63 2.77
CA VAL A 265 14.60 -18.18 1.50
C VAL A 265 15.73 -17.30 0.99
N THR A 266 16.92 -17.90 0.87
CA THR A 266 18.10 -17.16 0.38
C THR A 266 17.92 -16.85 -1.10
N GLY A 267 17.98 -15.58 -1.46
CA GLY A 267 17.92 -15.11 -2.85
C GLY A 267 19.17 -15.50 -3.65
N LYS A 268 19.10 -15.35 -4.96
CA LYS A 268 20.25 -15.50 -5.85
C LYS A 268 20.81 -14.13 -6.20
N PRO A 269 22.14 -13.95 -6.34
CA PRO A 269 22.71 -12.70 -6.82
C PRO A 269 22.11 -12.32 -8.18
N CYS A 270 21.58 -11.13 -8.30
CA CYS A 270 21.12 -10.60 -9.58
C CYS A 270 22.34 -10.14 -10.38
N GLU A 271 22.68 -10.85 -11.45
CA GLU A 271 23.64 -10.36 -12.43
C GLU A 271 22.93 -9.30 -13.27
N THR A 272 23.15 -8.04 -12.98
CA THR A 272 22.67 -6.93 -13.81
C THR A 272 23.56 -6.88 -15.06
N PRO A 273 23.03 -7.08 -16.26
CA PRO A 273 23.82 -6.87 -17.48
C PRO A 273 24.08 -5.37 -17.64
N CYS A 274 25.30 -4.96 -17.42
CA CYS A 274 25.75 -3.62 -17.73
C CYS A 274 26.03 -3.56 -19.26
N GLY A 275 24.99 -3.23 -20.04
CA GLY A 275 25.13 -2.94 -21.46
C GLY A 275 25.53 -1.48 -21.64
N GLU A 276 26.62 -1.22 -22.39
CA GLU A 276 27.01 0.12 -22.80
C GLU A 276 25.91 0.71 -23.70
N ILE A 277 25.30 1.81 -23.27
CA ILE A 277 24.28 2.53 -24.00
C ILE A 277 24.97 3.64 -24.82
N PRO A 278 24.75 3.75 -26.15
CA PRO A 278 25.35 4.81 -26.95
C PRO A 278 24.84 6.18 -26.51
N THR A 279 25.74 7.08 -26.18
CA THR A 279 25.46 8.45 -25.75
C THR A 279 25.38 9.38 -26.96
N VAL A 280 24.26 10.13 -27.05
CA VAL A 280 24.06 11.18 -28.08
C VAL A 280 24.17 12.54 -27.41
N SER A 281 24.96 13.47 -28.00
CA SER A 281 25.10 14.82 -27.49
C SER A 281 24.03 15.77 -28.02
N VAL A 282 23.24 16.42 -27.14
CA VAL A 282 22.17 17.37 -27.51
C VAL A 282 22.17 18.58 -26.60
N GLU A 283 21.96 19.78 -27.16
CA GLU A 283 21.79 21.02 -26.41
C GLU A 283 20.49 20.99 -25.57
N LYS A 284 20.55 21.43 -24.33
CA LYS A 284 19.47 21.33 -23.33
C LYS A 284 18.17 21.99 -23.77
N ASP A 285 18.25 23.09 -24.51
CA ASP A 285 17.09 23.87 -24.96
C ASP A 285 16.33 23.24 -26.16
N LYS A 286 16.82 22.11 -26.68
CA LYS A 286 16.23 21.38 -27.82
C LYS A 286 15.60 20.05 -27.46
N LEU A 287 15.63 19.65 -26.19
CA LEU A 287 15.07 18.36 -25.78
C LEU A 287 13.54 18.37 -25.82
N THR A 288 12.98 17.45 -26.58
CA THR A 288 11.54 17.31 -26.77
C THR A 288 11.01 16.13 -25.96
N ILE A 289 9.99 16.36 -25.15
CA ILE A 289 9.27 15.35 -24.38
C ILE A 289 7.86 15.19 -24.94
N LEU A 290 7.49 13.98 -25.33
CA LEU A 290 6.13 13.61 -25.68
C LEU A 290 5.38 13.19 -24.43
N ILE A 291 4.23 13.79 -24.18
CA ILE A 291 3.36 13.51 -23.03
C ILE A 291 2.05 12.93 -23.55
N ALA A 292 1.83 11.63 -23.33
CA ALA A 292 0.60 10.94 -23.63
C ALA A 292 -0.28 10.90 -22.38
N GLU A 293 -1.30 11.76 -22.32
CA GLU A 293 -2.22 11.94 -21.20
C GLU A 293 -3.56 12.46 -21.75
N ASP A 294 -4.64 11.72 -21.51
CA ASP A 294 -6.00 12.03 -21.96
C ASP A 294 -6.66 13.14 -21.15
N ASN A 295 -6.34 13.24 -19.87
CA ASN A 295 -6.92 14.22 -18.96
C ASN A 295 -6.23 15.58 -19.06
N ASP A 296 -7.03 16.63 -19.34
CA ASP A 296 -6.52 18.00 -19.49
C ASP A 296 -5.87 18.56 -18.21
N SER A 297 -6.39 18.22 -17.04
CA SER A 297 -5.83 18.70 -15.77
C SER A 297 -4.47 18.06 -15.47
N ASN A 298 -4.32 16.76 -15.73
CA ASN A 298 -3.05 16.06 -15.59
C ASN A 298 -2.02 16.59 -16.59
N TYR A 299 -2.41 16.77 -17.85
CA TYR A 299 -1.52 17.35 -18.85
C TYR A 299 -1.03 18.76 -18.44
N ARG A 300 -1.94 19.62 -17.94
CA ARG A 300 -1.57 20.98 -17.46
C ARG A 300 -0.57 20.92 -16.31
N LEU A 301 -0.65 19.92 -15.45
CA LEU A 301 0.33 19.73 -14.38
C LEU A 301 1.73 19.46 -14.97
N PHE A 302 1.85 18.52 -15.90
CA PHE A 302 3.12 18.25 -16.60
C PHE A 302 3.64 19.48 -17.35
N GLU A 303 2.76 20.16 -18.09
CA GLU A 303 3.10 21.38 -18.82
C GLU A 303 3.65 22.45 -17.85
N THR A 304 3.00 22.69 -16.73
CA THR A 304 3.45 23.68 -15.74
C THR A 304 4.81 23.34 -15.15
N ILE A 305 5.09 22.04 -14.91
CA ILE A 305 6.35 21.59 -14.34
C ILE A 305 7.50 21.65 -15.35
N LEU A 306 7.24 21.28 -16.63
CA LEU A 306 8.30 20.94 -17.60
C LEU A 306 8.49 21.98 -18.71
N ARG A 307 7.52 22.85 -19.01
CA ARG A 307 7.55 23.80 -20.14
C ARG A 307 8.71 24.81 -20.12
N ARG A 308 9.32 25.03 -18.97
CA ARG A 308 10.46 25.96 -18.84
C ARG A 308 11.78 25.31 -19.25
N ASP A 309 11.84 23.99 -19.19
CA ASP A 309 13.08 23.22 -19.31
C ASP A 309 13.11 22.39 -20.63
N TYR A 310 11.93 22.14 -21.24
CA TYR A 310 11.77 21.22 -22.39
C TYR A 310 10.73 21.71 -23.39
N ARG A 311 10.88 21.29 -24.68
CA ARG A 311 9.81 21.38 -25.67
C ARG A 311 8.82 20.24 -25.42
N LEU A 312 7.53 20.56 -25.26
CA LEU A 312 6.50 19.56 -24.96
C LEU A 312 5.60 19.33 -26.15
N ILE A 313 5.28 18.08 -26.38
CA ILE A 313 4.30 17.63 -27.39
C ILE A 313 3.25 16.82 -26.63
N ARG A 314 1.96 17.02 -26.94
CA ARG A 314 0.86 16.27 -26.33
C ARG A 314 0.26 15.25 -27.27
N ALA A 315 0.05 14.02 -26.77
CA ALA A 315 -0.87 13.03 -27.31
C ALA A 315 -2.05 12.84 -26.34
N ARG A 316 -3.25 12.63 -26.86
CA ARG A 316 -4.46 12.42 -26.04
C ARG A 316 -4.84 10.95 -25.87
N ASP A 317 -4.19 10.09 -26.60
CA ASP A 317 -4.36 8.63 -26.59
C ASP A 317 -3.09 7.93 -27.12
N GLY A 318 -3.08 6.61 -27.04
CA GLY A 318 -1.93 5.82 -27.48
C GLY A 318 -1.67 5.85 -28.98
N GLU A 319 -2.70 5.96 -29.84
CA GLU A 319 -2.52 6.07 -31.31
C GLU A 319 -1.81 7.36 -31.66
N GLN A 320 -2.25 8.49 -31.11
CA GLN A 320 -1.58 9.77 -31.30
C GLN A 320 -0.14 9.74 -30.78
N ALA A 321 0.10 9.05 -29.65
CA ALA A 321 1.46 8.91 -29.12
C ALA A 321 2.39 8.17 -30.09
N VAL A 322 1.91 7.11 -30.72
CA VAL A 322 2.66 6.35 -31.74
C VAL A 322 2.94 7.21 -32.98
N GLU A 323 1.94 7.94 -33.48
CA GLU A 323 2.07 8.82 -34.66
C GLU A 323 3.03 9.97 -34.39
N LEU A 324 2.84 10.69 -33.26
CA LEU A 324 3.72 11.80 -32.91
C LEU A 324 5.15 11.34 -32.57
N CYS A 325 5.33 10.14 -32.04
CA CYS A 325 6.66 9.56 -31.87
C CYS A 325 7.39 9.38 -33.21
N ARG A 326 6.67 8.97 -34.26
CA ARG A 326 7.24 8.81 -35.61
C ARG A 326 7.58 10.12 -36.31
N THR A 327 6.75 11.14 -36.11
CA THR A 327 6.87 12.41 -36.84
C THR A 327 7.80 13.41 -36.15
N GLU A 328 7.75 13.46 -34.83
CA GLU A 328 8.42 14.48 -34.00
C GLU A 328 9.71 14.00 -33.34
N HIS A 329 10.01 12.70 -33.40
CA HIS A 329 11.20 12.06 -32.81
C HIS A 329 11.55 12.57 -31.41
N PRO A 330 10.66 12.39 -30.38
CA PRO A 330 10.91 12.88 -29.05
C PRO A 330 12.10 12.19 -28.39
N HIS A 331 12.75 12.88 -27.45
CA HIS A 331 13.89 12.35 -26.70
C HIS A 331 13.47 11.52 -25.48
N LEU A 332 12.23 11.71 -25.00
CA LEU A 332 11.62 10.97 -23.90
C LEU A 332 10.10 10.99 -24.05
N ILE A 333 9.45 9.91 -23.65
CA ILE A 333 7.98 9.80 -23.63
C ILE A 333 7.52 9.60 -22.19
N LEU A 334 6.60 10.44 -21.72
CA LEU A 334 5.81 10.21 -20.51
C LEU A 334 4.46 9.64 -20.98
N MET A 335 4.15 8.40 -20.62
CA MET A 335 3.02 7.64 -21.14
C MET A 335 2.08 7.24 -20.00
N ASP A 336 0.85 7.77 -19.99
CA ASP A 336 -0.19 7.20 -19.14
C ASP A 336 -0.53 5.78 -19.59
N ILE A 337 -0.72 4.90 -18.63
CA ILE A 337 -1.10 3.50 -18.92
C ILE A 337 -2.57 3.41 -19.32
N ASN A 338 -3.44 4.18 -18.65
CA ASN A 338 -4.88 4.09 -18.85
C ASN A 338 -5.39 5.22 -19.74
N MET A 339 -5.35 5.00 -21.04
CA MET A 339 -5.86 5.93 -22.03
C MET A 339 -6.95 5.29 -22.90
N PRO A 340 -7.89 6.09 -23.47
CA PRO A 340 -8.87 5.59 -24.42
C PRO A 340 -8.22 5.20 -25.75
N VAL A 341 -8.96 4.49 -26.61
CA VAL A 341 -8.58 4.06 -27.96
C VAL A 341 -7.46 3.02 -27.95
N MET A 342 -6.26 3.41 -27.51
CA MET A 342 -5.09 2.54 -27.35
C MET A 342 -4.46 2.84 -25.98
N ASN A 343 -4.29 1.83 -25.15
CA ASN A 343 -3.69 1.97 -23.83
C ASN A 343 -2.15 2.13 -23.92
N GLY A 344 -1.53 2.56 -22.81
CA GLY A 344 -0.09 2.84 -22.78
C GLY A 344 0.79 1.61 -23.04
N TYR A 345 0.35 0.39 -22.68
CA TYR A 345 1.09 -0.84 -22.97
C TYR A 345 1.11 -1.15 -24.46
N GLU A 346 -0.04 -1.04 -25.12
CA GLU A 346 -0.17 -1.24 -26.57
C GLU A 346 0.64 -0.20 -27.34
N ALA A 347 0.55 1.07 -26.93
CA ALA A 347 1.32 2.15 -27.53
C ALA A 347 2.83 1.95 -27.37
N ALA A 348 3.31 1.57 -26.20
CA ALA A 348 4.72 1.28 -25.95
C ALA A 348 5.21 0.11 -26.84
N ALA A 349 4.42 -0.98 -26.93
CA ALA A 349 4.76 -2.11 -27.80
C ALA A 349 4.85 -1.72 -29.30
N GLU A 350 3.96 -0.85 -29.79
CA GLU A 350 4.01 -0.33 -31.16
C GLU A 350 5.23 0.58 -31.38
N ILE A 351 5.53 1.47 -30.42
CA ILE A 351 6.69 2.36 -30.49
C ILE A 351 8.00 1.55 -30.52
N ARG A 352 8.11 0.48 -29.70
CA ARG A 352 9.31 -0.37 -29.67
C ARG A 352 9.65 -1.05 -30.99
N LYS A 353 8.70 -1.22 -31.89
CA LYS A 353 8.94 -1.82 -33.21
C LYS A 353 9.80 -0.93 -34.13
N PHE A 354 9.78 0.38 -33.92
CA PHE A 354 10.51 1.33 -34.80
C PHE A 354 11.44 2.29 -34.02
N ALA A 355 11.28 2.40 -32.71
CA ALA A 355 12.06 3.29 -31.86
C ALA A 355 12.45 2.57 -30.56
N ALA A 356 13.32 1.56 -30.65
CA ALA A 356 13.74 0.72 -29.55
C ALA A 356 14.45 1.50 -28.42
N GLU A 357 15.19 2.56 -28.80
CA GLU A 357 16.10 3.29 -27.91
C GLU A 357 15.42 4.47 -27.17
N ILE A 358 14.23 4.93 -27.60
CA ILE A 358 13.58 6.08 -26.95
C ILE A 358 13.14 5.68 -25.53
N PRO A 359 13.53 6.41 -24.46
CA PRO A 359 13.07 6.13 -23.11
C PRO A 359 11.56 6.41 -22.99
N ILE A 360 10.81 5.43 -22.50
CA ILE A 360 9.37 5.53 -22.22
C ILE A 360 9.18 5.36 -20.74
N VAL A 361 8.68 6.39 -20.06
CA VAL A 361 8.34 6.37 -18.62
C VAL A 361 6.84 6.20 -18.49
N ALA A 362 6.41 5.12 -17.86
CA ALA A 362 5.01 4.90 -17.56
C ALA A 362 4.54 5.86 -16.47
N VAL A 363 3.38 6.46 -16.66
CA VAL A 363 2.69 7.25 -15.63
C VAL A 363 1.48 6.43 -15.18
N THR A 364 1.42 6.03 -13.91
CA THR A 364 0.41 5.09 -13.43
C THR A 364 -0.25 5.54 -12.15
N ALA A 365 -1.57 5.31 -12.03
CA ALA A 365 -2.31 5.49 -10.78
C ALA A 365 -1.97 4.40 -9.73
N TYR A 366 -1.39 3.29 -10.16
CA TYR A 366 -1.06 2.15 -9.32
C TYR A 366 0.46 1.97 -9.28
N ALA A 367 1.08 2.33 -8.17
CA ALA A 367 2.51 2.13 -7.92
C ALA A 367 2.76 0.83 -7.14
N TYR A 368 2.10 -0.26 -7.52
CA TYR A 368 2.37 -1.56 -6.91
C TYR A 368 3.51 -2.26 -7.66
N ALA A 369 4.27 -3.07 -6.93
CA ALA A 369 5.40 -3.82 -7.49
C ALA A 369 5.02 -4.80 -8.61
N SER A 370 3.77 -5.31 -8.62
CA SER A 370 3.22 -6.09 -9.72
C SER A 370 3.24 -5.31 -11.03
N ASP A 371 3.03 -4.01 -10.94
CA ASP A 371 2.99 -3.14 -12.11
C ASP A 371 4.41 -2.79 -12.59
N GLU A 372 5.39 -2.68 -11.69
CA GLU A 372 6.78 -2.39 -12.07
C GLU A 372 7.37 -3.46 -13.00
N GLN A 373 7.29 -4.73 -12.61
CA GLN A 373 7.78 -5.82 -13.47
C GLN A 373 7.01 -5.90 -14.80
N LYS A 374 5.70 -5.74 -14.74
CA LYS A 374 4.85 -5.73 -15.93
C LYS A 374 5.18 -4.54 -16.82
N ILE A 375 5.41 -3.36 -16.26
CA ILE A 375 5.82 -2.16 -16.97
C ILE A 375 7.17 -2.40 -17.67
N MET A 376 8.18 -2.87 -16.94
CA MET A 376 9.51 -3.12 -17.50
C MET A 376 9.49 -4.21 -18.57
N GLN A 377 8.72 -5.29 -18.40
CA GLN A 377 8.56 -6.35 -19.40
C GLN A 377 7.86 -5.89 -20.69
N ASN A 378 7.03 -4.84 -20.61
CA ASN A 378 6.35 -4.25 -21.77
C ASN A 378 7.12 -3.11 -22.43
N GLY A 379 8.42 -3.02 -22.20
CA GLY A 379 9.32 -2.13 -22.93
C GLY A 379 9.39 -0.69 -22.41
N PHE A 380 8.92 -0.44 -21.21
CA PHE A 380 9.15 0.84 -20.52
C PHE A 380 10.57 0.90 -19.94
N THR A 381 11.10 2.12 -19.83
CA THR A 381 12.42 2.39 -19.26
C THR A 381 12.34 2.68 -17.76
N GLY A 382 11.16 3.07 -17.29
CA GLY A 382 10.88 3.39 -15.90
C GLY A 382 9.40 3.69 -15.67
N TYR A 383 9.03 3.98 -14.44
CA TYR A 383 7.66 4.36 -14.12
C TYR A 383 7.60 5.50 -13.12
N MET A 384 6.47 6.20 -13.10
CA MET A 384 6.16 7.28 -12.17
C MET A 384 4.75 7.09 -11.60
N PRO A 385 4.60 7.00 -10.29
CA PRO A 385 3.29 6.90 -9.67
C PRO A 385 2.55 8.24 -9.69
N LYS A 386 1.25 8.22 -9.93
CA LYS A 386 0.35 9.32 -9.63
C LYS A 386 0.01 9.30 -8.13
N PRO A 387 -0.02 10.43 -7.42
CA PRO A 387 0.07 11.80 -7.93
C PRO A 387 1.50 12.23 -8.23
N ILE A 388 1.65 13.03 -9.29
CA ILE A 388 2.94 13.50 -9.78
C ILE A 388 3.59 14.46 -8.78
N ASN A 389 4.77 14.07 -8.31
CA ASN A 389 5.62 14.93 -7.49
C ASN A 389 6.62 15.69 -8.39
N ALA A 390 6.52 17.01 -8.43
CA ALA A 390 7.31 17.84 -9.35
C ALA A 390 8.85 17.70 -9.17
N PRO A 391 9.43 17.75 -7.96
CA PRO A 391 10.85 17.48 -7.74
C PRO A 391 11.29 16.09 -8.20
N GLN A 392 10.50 15.05 -7.92
CA GLN A 392 10.80 13.67 -8.28
C GLN A 392 10.75 13.48 -9.81
N LEU A 393 9.73 14.03 -10.48
CA LEU A 393 9.59 14.02 -11.93
C LEU A 393 10.81 14.64 -12.60
N LYS A 394 11.21 15.85 -12.19
CA LYS A 394 12.39 16.53 -12.74
C LYS A 394 13.67 15.74 -12.54
N LYS A 395 13.86 15.17 -11.36
CA LYS A 395 15.03 14.34 -11.06
C LYS A 395 15.08 13.10 -11.95
N GLN A 396 13.99 12.36 -12.04
CA GLN A 396 13.94 11.12 -12.81
C GLN A 396 14.13 11.38 -14.32
N ILE A 397 13.53 12.43 -14.87
CA ILE A 397 13.76 12.83 -16.27
C ILE A 397 15.23 13.16 -16.49
N LEU A 398 15.86 13.93 -15.60
CA LEU A 398 17.27 14.29 -15.69
C LEU A 398 18.18 13.05 -15.61
N ASP A 399 17.91 12.13 -14.72
CA ASP A 399 18.70 10.91 -14.54
C ASP A 399 18.63 10.04 -15.81
N ILE A 400 17.42 9.81 -16.35
CA ILE A 400 17.21 9.04 -17.59
C ILE A 400 17.88 9.71 -18.80
N LEU A 401 17.78 11.03 -18.90
CA LEU A 401 18.38 11.76 -20.03
C LEU A 401 19.91 11.80 -19.91
N ARG A 402 20.47 11.91 -18.71
CA ARG A 402 21.93 11.88 -18.48
C ARG A 402 22.58 10.54 -18.81
N GLU A 403 21.89 9.44 -18.56
CA GLU A 403 22.39 8.11 -18.91
C GLU A 403 22.50 7.88 -20.41
N ARG A 404 21.66 8.59 -21.21
CA ARG A 404 21.50 8.38 -22.64
C ARG A 404 21.96 9.55 -23.52
N ILE A 405 22.10 10.73 -22.96
CA ILE A 405 22.41 11.98 -23.66
C ILE A 405 23.49 12.73 -22.89
N THR A 406 24.64 12.98 -23.54
CA THR A 406 25.62 13.92 -23.00
C THR A 406 25.08 15.33 -23.15
N LEU A 407 24.64 15.95 -22.05
CA LEU A 407 24.21 17.34 -22.03
C LEU A 407 25.43 18.25 -22.15
N ILE A 408 25.48 19.07 -23.17
CA ILE A 408 26.49 20.10 -23.41
C ILE A 408 25.99 21.45 -22.85
#